data_b3c9cb422fe9c39097240a158f62b18b
#
_entry.id   b3c9cb422fe9c39097240a158f62b18b
#
_cell.length_a   1.000
_cell.length_b   1.000
_cell.length_c   1.000
_cell.angle_alpha   90.00
_cell.angle_beta   90.00
_cell.angle_gamma   90.00
#
_symmetry.space_group_name_H-M   'P 1'
#
loop_
_entity.id
_entity.type
_entity.pdbx_description
1 polymer ?
#
loop_
_entity_poly.entity_id
_entity_poly.type
_entity_poly.pdbx_seq_one_letter_code
_entity_poly.pdbx_strand_id
1 'polypeptide(L)'
;NVFNSAALWFLQEQGLSGATLSFELRHEQLRDISKCIPCEAIVYGRLPLMITENCIVANEFGCRHFKGRCDALCADSACAGTPELTDRVGERFPVLHAYGCRSELQNGKTLWLADKPEYRKIGLTYARLRFTTESAEECVRVLRAYKGREEYTPKDITRGLFYRGVE
;
A
#
# COMPACT_ATOMS: atom_id res chain seq x y z
N ASN A 1 9.94 -3.44 6.65
CA ASN A 1 10.35 -2.19 5.99
C ASN A 1 11.87 -2.17 5.84
N VAL A 2 12.36 -2.05 4.62
CA VAL A 2 13.78 -1.97 4.32
C VAL A 2 14.14 -0.51 4.04
N PHE A 3 15.03 0.06 4.86
CA PHE A 3 15.38 1.47 4.82
C PHE A 3 16.81 1.76 4.34
N ASN A 4 17.69 0.75 4.31
CA ASN A 4 19.09 0.96 3.99
C ASN A 4 19.75 -0.28 3.40
N SER A 5 20.98 -0.11 2.91
CA SER A 5 21.77 -1.18 2.28
C SER A 5 22.14 -2.30 3.26
N ALA A 6 22.40 -1.97 4.53
CA ALA A 6 22.79 -2.97 5.53
C ALA A 6 21.64 -3.96 5.81
N ALA A 7 20.39 -3.45 5.84
CA ALA A 7 19.21 -4.31 5.96
C ALA A 7 19.07 -5.25 4.76
N LEU A 8 19.37 -4.78 3.53
CA LEU A 8 19.34 -5.65 2.35
C LEU A 8 20.42 -6.73 2.38
N TRP A 9 21.64 -6.40 2.81
CA TRP A 9 22.71 -7.38 2.97
C TRP A 9 22.35 -8.44 4.00
N PHE A 10 21.80 -8.04 5.15
CA PHE A 10 21.32 -8.98 6.15
C PHE A 10 20.26 -9.92 5.58
N LEU A 11 19.28 -9.40 4.83
CA LEU A 11 18.24 -10.23 4.20
C LEU A 11 18.82 -11.19 3.17
N GLN A 12 19.82 -10.76 2.40
CA GLN A 12 20.55 -11.61 1.46
C GLN A 12 21.27 -12.76 2.18
N GLU A 13 21.96 -12.45 3.28
CA GLU A 13 22.64 -13.45 4.11
C GLU A 13 21.66 -14.47 4.71
N GLN A 14 20.42 -14.05 5.01
CA GLN A 14 19.34 -14.96 5.44
C GLN A 14 18.70 -15.73 4.28
N GLY A 15 19.22 -15.63 3.06
CA GLY A 15 18.75 -16.37 1.89
C GLY A 15 17.50 -15.82 1.23
N LEU A 16 17.09 -14.58 1.51
CA LEU A 16 15.96 -13.96 0.83
C LEU A 16 16.35 -13.58 -0.60
N SER A 17 15.46 -13.88 -1.55
CA SER A 17 15.64 -13.63 -2.99
C SER A 17 15.14 -12.27 -3.46
N GLY A 18 14.56 -11.46 -2.59
CA GLY A 18 14.07 -10.13 -2.92
C GLY A 18 13.50 -9.39 -1.72
N ALA A 19 13.32 -8.08 -1.84
CA ALA A 19 12.81 -7.24 -0.77
C ALA A 19 11.97 -6.07 -1.28
N THR A 20 10.98 -5.67 -0.48
CA THR A 20 10.22 -4.44 -0.70
C THR A 20 10.86 -3.31 0.09
N LEU A 21 11.27 -2.26 -0.60
CA LEU A 21 11.80 -1.04 0.01
C LEU A 21 10.66 -0.25 0.66
N SER A 22 10.96 0.47 1.74
CA SER A 22 9.94 1.25 2.45
C SER A 22 9.39 2.37 1.56
N PHE A 23 8.07 2.53 1.60
CA PHE A 23 7.37 3.64 0.94
C PHE A 23 7.54 4.99 1.68
N GLU A 24 8.21 4.98 2.83
CA GLU A 24 8.56 6.18 3.59
C GLU A 24 9.87 6.83 3.13
N LEU A 25 10.61 6.17 2.24
CA LEU A 25 11.84 6.68 1.68
C LEU A 25 11.58 7.66 0.52
N ARG A 26 12.40 8.72 0.47
CA ARG A 26 12.45 9.61 -0.69
C ARG A 26 13.10 8.90 -1.89
N HIS A 27 12.84 9.42 -3.09
CA HIS A 27 13.38 8.82 -4.31
C HIS A 27 14.93 8.82 -4.34
N GLU A 28 15.60 9.84 -3.76
CA GLU A 28 17.05 9.86 -3.63
C GLU A 28 17.55 8.74 -2.71
N GLN A 29 16.88 8.54 -1.56
CA GLN A 29 17.23 7.45 -0.64
C GLN A 29 17.01 6.09 -1.30
N LEU A 30 15.89 5.91 -2.01
CA LEU A 30 15.62 4.69 -2.78
C LEU A 30 16.68 4.44 -3.86
N ARG A 31 17.16 5.49 -4.53
CA ARG A 31 18.24 5.42 -5.54
C ARG A 31 19.55 4.99 -4.91
N ASP A 32 19.91 5.58 -3.77
CA ASP A 32 21.23 5.47 -3.15
C ASP A 32 21.40 4.17 -2.34
N ILE A 33 20.34 3.43 -2.06
CA ILE A 33 20.42 2.10 -1.47
C ILE A 33 21.13 1.14 -2.46
N SER A 34 22.20 0.48 -1.99
CA SER A 34 22.85 -0.62 -2.72
C SER A 34 21.95 -1.85 -2.75
N LYS A 35 21.44 -2.17 -3.93
CA LYS A 35 20.48 -3.28 -4.15
C LYS A 35 21.25 -4.56 -4.47
N CYS A 36 21.65 -5.29 -3.43
CA CYS A 36 22.35 -6.58 -3.56
C CYS A 36 21.44 -7.75 -3.93
N ILE A 37 20.12 -7.59 -3.73
CA ILE A 37 19.07 -8.52 -4.15
C ILE A 37 17.99 -7.75 -4.94
N PRO A 38 17.16 -8.45 -5.74
CA PRO A 38 16.01 -7.86 -6.41
C PRO A 38 15.16 -7.03 -5.46
N CYS A 39 14.92 -5.77 -5.79
CA CYS A 39 14.14 -4.84 -4.98
C CYS A 39 12.91 -4.36 -5.72
N GLU A 40 11.83 -4.18 -4.96
CA GLU A 40 10.63 -3.51 -5.42
C GLU A 40 10.29 -2.31 -4.53
N ALA A 41 9.51 -1.38 -5.07
CA ALA A 41 8.85 -0.34 -4.30
C ALA A 41 7.40 -0.21 -4.73
N ILE A 42 6.53 0.23 -3.81
CA ILE A 42 5.14 0.55 -4.12
C ILE A 42 5.13 1.86 -4.91
N VAL A 43 4.59 1.83 -6.12
CA VAL A 43 4.46 3.00 -7.00
C VAL A 43 3.01 3.40 -7.24
N TYR A 44 2.07 2.53 -6.86
CA TYR A 44 0.63 2.73 -6.96
C TYR A 44 -0.10 2.14 -5.76
N GLY A 45 -1.15 2.81 -5.35
CA GLY A 45 -2.17 2.32 -4.42
C GLY A 45 -2.31 3.16 -3.16
N ARG A 46 -3.28 2.81 -2.35
CA ARG A 46 -3.48 3.45 -1.05
C ARG A 46 -2.45 2.91 -0.06
N LEU A 47 -1.66 3.81 0.53
CA LEU A 47 -0.64 3.41 1.50
C LEU A 47 -1.29 3.19 2.87
N PRO A 48 -0.83 2.18 3.64
CA PRO A 48 -1.29 1.99 5.00
C PRO A 48 -0.83 3.15 5.88
N LEU A 49 -1.75 3.70 6.66
CA LEU A 49 -1.47 4.75 7.64
C LEU A 49 -1.32 4.16 9.03
N MET A 50 -2.14 3.17 9.36
CA MET A 50 -2.20 2.59 10.69
C MET A 50 -2.74 1.16 10.65
N ILE A 51 -2.20 0.30 11.50
CA ILE A 51 -2.80 -0.99 11.84
C ILE A 51 -3.24 -0.92 13.29
N THR A 52 -4.51 -1.26 13.54
CA THR A 52 -5.06 -1.34 14.89
C THR A 52 -5.33 -2.78 15.29
N GLU A 53 -5.02 -3.13 16.53
CA GLU A 53 -5.37 -4.42 17.13
C GLU A 53 -6.88 -4.62 17.30
N ASN A 54 -7.67 -3.56 17.12
CA ASN A 54 -9.12 -3.57 17.21
C ASN A 54 -9.75 -3.75 15.83
N CYS A 55 -10.75 -4.62 15.73
CA CYS A 55 -11.56 -4.71 14.53
C CYS A 55 -12.60 -3.58 14.54
N ILE A 56 -12.32 -2.50 13.80
CA ILE A 56 -13.23 -1.34 13.68
C ILE A 56 -14.58 -1.80 13.10
N VAL A 57 -14.55 -2.70 12.12
CA VAL A 57 -15.74 -3.24 11.50
C VAL A 57 -16.61 -4.01 12.50
N ALA A 58 -15.99 -4.81 13.37
CA ALA A 58 -16.73 -5.54 14.41
C ALA A 58 -17.36 -4.62 15.45
N ASN A 59 -16.69 -3.52 15.78
CA ASN A 59 -17.21 -2.54 16.73
C ASN A 59 -18.43 -1.79 16.19
N GLU A 60 -18.44 -1.46 14.89
CA GLU A 60 -19.49 -0.67 14.27
C GLU A 60 -20.68 -1.56 13.83
N PHE A 61 -20.41 -2.69 13.19
CA PHE A 61 -21.44 -3.53 12.58
C PHE A 61 -21.76 -4.81 13.38
N GLY A 62 -21.05 -5.05 14.46
CA GLY A 62 -21.11 -6.28 15.25
C GLY A 62 -20.30 -7.42 14.59
N CYS A 63 -19.86 -8.35 15.42
CA CYS A 63 -19.16 -9.55 14.96
C CYS A 63 -19.84 -10.80 15.50
N ARG A 64 -20.24 -11.70 14.62
CA ARG A 64 -20.83 -13.00 15.01
C ARG A 64 -19.79 -13.99 15.53
N HIS A 65 -18.49 -13.76 15.25
CA HIS A 65 -17.36 -14.64 15.60
C HIS A 65 -16.62 -14.21 16.86
N PHE A 66 -17.29 -13.52 17.77
CA PHE A 66 -16.68 -13.03 19.01
C PHE A 66 -16.26 -14.19 19.93
N LYS A 67 -15.09 -14.75 19.68
CA LYS A 67 -14.30 -15.61 20.60
C LYS A 67 -12.93 -16.00 20.02
N GLY A 68 -12.19 -15.05 19.49
CA GLY A 68 -10.75 -15.24 19.25
C GLY A 68 -10.36 -15.99 17.98
N ARG A 69 -11.28 -16.29 17.08
CA ARG A 69 -11.00 -16.86 15.75
C ARG A 69 -11.79 -16.10 14.69
N CYS A 70 -11.26 -14.95 14.30
CA CYS A 70 -11.65 -14.34 13.04
C CYS A 70 -10.86 -15.01 11.92
N ASP A 71 -11.54 -15.77 11.11
CA ASP A 71 -10.99 -16.41 9.91
C ASP A 71 -10.93 -15.47 8.69
N ALA A 72 -10.97 -14.16 8.96
CA ALA A 72 -10.94 -13.07 7.95
C ALA A 72 -12.13 -13.10 6.96
N LEU A 73 -13.11 -13.98 7.17
CA LEU A 73 -14.32 -14.07 6.37
C LEU A 73 -15.43 -13.22 6.98
N CYS A 74 -15.14 -11.99 7.43
CA CYS A 74 -16.18 -10.96 7.62
C CYS A 74 -16.80 -10.54 6.27
N ALA A 75 -16.79 -11.45 5.31
CA ALA A 75 -17.48 -11.37 4.03
C ALA A 75 -18.97 -11.70 4.17
N ASP A 76 -19.46 -11.99 5.39
CA ASP A 76 -20.89 -12.12 5.62
C ASP A 76 -21.56 -10.75 5.48
N SER A 77 -22.21 -10.60 4.38
CA SER A 77 -23.35 -9.74 3.97
C SER A 77 -23.70 -8.45 4.76
N ALA A 78 -23.17 -8.21 5.94
CA ALA A 78 -23.29 -6.95 6.68
C ALA A 78 -22.18 -5.95 6.30
N CYS A 79 -21.09 -6.41 5.71
CA CYS A 79 -19.98 -5.59 5.21
C CYS A 79 -19.98 -5.57 3.67
N ALA A 80 -21.13 -5.39 3.03
CA ALA A 80 -21.24 -5.22 1.59
C ALA A 80 -20.66 -3.85 1.18
N GLY A 81 -19.34 -3.73 1.22
CA GLY A 81 -18.57 -2.54 0.88
C GLY A 81 -17.30 -2.43 1.71
N THR A 82 -16.39 -1.60 1.27
CA THR A 82 -15.22 -1.25 2.08
C THR A 82 -15.66 -0.21 3.10
N PRO A 83 -15.62 -0.48 4.41
CA PRO A 83 -15.93 0.52 5.42
C PRO A 83 -14.92 1.67 5.35
N GLU A 84 -15.37 2.88 5.67
CA GLU A 84 -14.55 4.07 5.64
C GLU A 84 -14.65 4.82 6.97
N LEU A 85 -13.52 5.35 7.44
CA LEU A 85 -13.50 6.38 8.46
C LEU A 85 -13.54 7.73 7.78
N THR A 86 -14.37 8.64 8.29
CA THR A 86 -14.40 10.03 7.83
C THR A 86 -13.85 10.92 8.94
N ASP A 87 -12.88 11.75 8.61
CA ASP A 87 -12.32 12.70 9.56
C ASP A 87 -13.20 13.97 9.70
N ARG A 88 -12.80 14.87 10.57
CA ARG A 88 -13.53 16.12 10.86
C ARG A 88 -13.61 17.10 9.68
N VAL A 89 -12.77 16.93 8.64
CA VAL A 89 -12.76 17.76 7.43
C VAL A 89 -13.42 17.07 6.24
N GLY A 90 -13.94 15.85 6.44
CA GLY A 90 -14.66 15.10 5.42
C GLY A 90 -13.77 14.20 4.54
N GLU A 91 -12.48 14.04 4.86
CA GLU A 91 -11.60 13.10 4.16
C GLU A 91 -11.97 11.67 4.55
N ARG A 92 -12.01 10.78 3.56
CA ARG A 92 -12.41 9.39 3.72
C ARG A 92 -11.21 8.45 3.65
N PHE A 93 -11.10 7.58 4.63
CA PHE A 93 -10.02 6.64 4.80
C PHE A 93 -10.58 5.22 4.77
N PRO A 94 -10.36 4.43 3.71
CA PRO A 94 -10.80 3.05 3.67
C PRO A 94 -10.20 2.22 4.80
N VAL A 95 -11.01 1.35 5.39
CA VAL A 95 -10.61 0.42 6.44
C VAL A 95 -10.63 -0.98 5.86
N LEU A 96 -9.47 -1.61 5.78
CA LEU A 96 -9.34 -2.98 5.34
C LEU A 96 -9.21 -3.90 6.54
N HIS A 97 -9.78 -5.09 6.40
CA HIS A 97 -9.53 -6.15 7.36
C HIS A 97 -8.10 -6.68 7.21
N ALA A 98 -7.40 -6.79 8.31
CA ALA A 98 -6.06 -7.37 8.39
C ALA A 98 -6.10 -8.68 9.20
N TYR A 99 -5.00 -9.45 9.13
CA TYR A 99 -4.88 -10.72 9.82
C TYR A 99 -5.16 -10.61 11.32
N GLY A 100 -5.88 -11.57 11.89
CA GLY A 100 -6.10 -11.68 13.33
C GLY A 100 -7.08 -10.65 13.90
N CYS A 101 -8.15 -10.30 13.22
CA CYS A 101 -9.15 -9.31 13.64
C CYS A 101 -8.60 -7.87 13.77
N ARG A 102 -7.52 -7.57 13.07
CA ARG A 102 -6.96 -6.23 12.97
C ARG A 102 -7.63 -5.44 11.86
N SER A 103 -7.59 -4.14 11.95
CA SER A 103 -7.99 -3.25 10.87
C SER A 103 -6.78 -2.45 10.40
N GLU A 104 -6.64 -2.33 9.08
CA GLU A 104 -5.63 -1.50 8.43
C GLU A 104 -6.31 -0.27 7.81
N LEU A 105 -5.98 0.91 8.34
CA LEU A 105 -6.47 2.18 7.82
C LEU A 105 -5.63 2.58 6.62
N GLN A 106 -6.28 2.81 5.49
CA GLN A 106 -5.63 3.23 4.24
C GLN A 106 -5.65 4.75 4.08
N ASN A 107 -4.66 5.27 3.37
CA ASN A 107 -4.68 6.68 2.97
C ASN A 107 -5.93 6.99 2.11
N GLY A 108 -6.59 8.10 2.36
CA GLY A 108 -7.71 8.60 1.55
C GLY A 108 -7.31 8.85 0.10
N LYS A 109 -6.02 9.19 -0.13
CA LYS A 109 -5.48 9.47 -1.47
C LYS A 109 -4.64 8.32 -2.00
N THR A 110 -4.70 8.11 -3.31
CA THR A 110 -3.98 7.05 -4.00
C THR A 110 -2.57 7.52 -4.39
N LEU A 111 -1.52 6.79 -3.98
CA LEU A 111 -0.17 7.00 -4.50
C LEU A 111 -0.19 6.77 -6.01
N TRP A 112 0.32 7.74 -6.76
CA TRP A 112 0.40 7.69 -8.22
C TRP A 112 1.74 8.22 -8.70
N LEU A 113 2.52 7.38 -9.38
CA LEU A 113 3.83 7.72 -9.93
C LEU A 113 3.97 7.41 -11.43
N ALA A 114 2.91 6.99 -12.13
CA ALA A 114 2.99 6.60 -13.54
C ALA A 114 3.49 7.74 -14.46
N ASP A 115 3.15 8.99 -14.12
CA ASP A 115 3.55 10.21 -14.81
C ASP A 115 4.94 10.73 -14.39
N LYS A 116 5.64 10.01 -13.47
CA LYS A 116 6.95 10.38 -12.94
C LYS A 116 8.00 9.40 -13.42
N PRO A 117 8.88 9.79 -14.33
CA PRO A 117 9.91 8.89 -14.87
C PRO A 117 11.01 8.54 -13.86
N GLU A 118 11.12 9.29 -12.76
CA GLU A 118 12.18 9.16 -11.77
C GLU A 118 12.19 7.79 -11.11
N TYR A 119 11.00 7.20 -10.79
CA TYR A 119 10.93 5.88 -10.17
C TYR A 119 11.53 4.76 -11.03
N ARG A 120 11.58 4.95 -12.36
CA ARG A 120 12.20 3.99 -13.29
C ARG A 120 13.72 4.05 -13.27
N LYS A 121 14.30 5.12 -12.72
CA LYS A 121 15.74 5.38 -12.69
C LYS A 121 16.42 5.04 -11.35
N ILE A 122 15.65 4.59 -10.37
CA ILE A 122 16.17 4.27 -9.03
C ILE A 122 16.68 2.83 -8.89
N GLY A 123 16.76 2.07 -9.98
CA GLY A 123 17.34 0.72 -9.98
C GLY A 123 16.45 -0.35 -9.34
N LEU A 124 15.13 -0.20 -9.39
CA LEU A 124 14.20 -1.25 -8.96
C LEU A 124 14.11 -2.37 -9.99
N THR A 125 14.01 -3.61 -9.51
CA THR A 125 13.69 -4.77 -10.34
C THR A 125 12.20 -4.82 -10.66
N TYR A 126 11.37 -4.45 -9.68
CA TYR A 126 9.91 -4.47 -9.81
C TYR A 126 9.28 -3.18 -9.32
N ALA A 127 8.21 -2.76 -9.94
CA ALA A 127 7.31 -1.70 -9.49
C ALA A 127 6.01 -2.35 -9.01
N ARG A 128 5.71 -2.26 -7.72
CA ARG A 128 4.52 -2.86 -7.12
C ARG A 128 3.30 -1.94 -7.28
N LEU A 129 2.25 -2.46 -7.90
CA LEU A 129 0.93 -1.85 -7.91
C LEU A 129 0.07 -2.53 -6.83
N ARG A 130 -0.28 -1.79 -5.78
CA ARG A 130 -1.06 -2.29 -4.65
C ARG A 130 -2.52 -1.92 -4.83
N PHE A 131 -3.31 -2.83 -5.36
CA PHE A 131 -4.75 -2.69 -5.48
C PHE A 131 -5.44 -3.08 -4.18
N THR A 132 -6.45 -2.31 -3.76
CA THR A 132 -7.17 -2.50 -2.50
C THR A 132 -8.68 -2.32 -2.66
N THR A 133 -9.13 -1.19 -3.21
CA THR A 133 -10.54 -0.81 -3.32
C THR A 133 -10.99 -0.62 -4.76
N GLU A 134 -10.07 -0.78 -5.70
CA GLU A 134 -10.31 -0.54 -7.11
C GLU A 134 -11.19 -1.64 -7.73
N SER A 135 -12.05 -1.23 -8.66
CA SER A 135 -12.78 -2.17 -9.52
C SER A 135 -11.83 -2.87 -10.50
N ALA A 136 -12.27 -3.99 -11.07
CA ALA A 136 -11.48 -4.70 -12.09
C ALA A 136 -11.14 -3.81 -13.30
N GLU A 137 -12.05 -2.93 -13.70
CA GLU A 137 -11.85 -2.00 -14.79
C GLU A 137 -10.78 -0.95 -14.45
N GLU A 138 -10.81 -0.40 -13.24
CA GLU A 138 -9.78 0.52 -12.75
C GLU A 138 -8.41 -0.16 -12.68
N CYS A 139 -8.33 -1.39 -12.20
CA CYS A 139 -7.07 -2.16 -12.18
C CYS A 139 -6.48 -2.28 -13.60
N VAL A 140 -7.31 -2.58 -14.61
CA VAL A 140 -6.86 -2.69 -16.00
C VAL A 140 -6.37 -1.34 -16.53
N ARG A 141 -7.07 -0.24 -16.26
CA ARG A 141 -6.68 1.11 -16.67
C ARG A 141 -5.34 1.54 -16.05
N VAL A 142 -5.18 1.29 -14.75
CA VAL A 142 -3.92 1.54 -14.04
C VAL A 142 -2.78 0.74 -14.66
N LEU A 143 -2.96 -0.57 -14.88
CA LEU A 143 -1.95 -1.41 -15.53
C LEU A 143 -1.55 -0.90 -16.91
N ARG A 144 -2.51 -0.44 -17.71
CA ARG A 144 -2.25 0.12 -19.05
C ARG A 144 -1.48 1.44 -18.95
N ALA A 145 -1.82 2.31 -17.98
CA ALA A 145 -1.12 3.57 -17.76
C ALA A 145 0.34 3.33 -17.37
N TYR A 146 0.63 2.42 -16.44
CA TYR A 146 2.01 2.07 -16.05
C TYR A 146 2.81 1.42 -17.20
N LYS A 147 2.13 0.79 -18.15
CA LYS A 147 2.72 0.27 -19.39
C LYS A 147 2.83 1.32 -20.51
N GLY A 148 2.39 2.55 -20.29
CA GLY A 148 2.38 3.62 -21.29
C GLY A 148 1.41 3.36 -22.45
N ARG A 149 0.34 2.61 -22.22
CA ARG A 149 -0.66 2.22 -23.25
C ARG A 149 -1.97 2.99 -23.15
N GLU A 150 -2.15 3.76 -22.08
CA GLU A 150 -3.36 4.55 -21.81
C GLU A 150 -2.99 5.79 -21.01
N GLU A 151 -3.55 6.95 -21.36
CA GLU A 151 -3.52 8.14 -20.53
C GLU A 151 -4.63 8.03 -19.48
N TYR A 152 -4.24 7.80 -18.24
CA TYR A 152 -5.14 7.68 -17.10
C TYR A 152 -4.49 8.25 -15.86
N THR A 153 -5.27 8.93 -15.05
CA THR A 153 -4.88 9.37 -13.70
C THR A 153 -6.08 9.17 -12.77
N PRO A 154 -5.93 8.50 -11.64
CA PRO A 154 -6.99 8.38 -10.63
C PRO A 154 -7.41 9.74 -10.09
N LYS A 155 -8.60 9.81 -9.49
CA LYS A 155 -8.99 10.95 -8.66
C LYS A 155 -8.20 10.91 -7.34
N ASP A 156 -8.04 12.08 -6.71
CA ASP A 156 -7.47 12.22 -5.37
C ASP A 156 -6.12 11.51 -5.19
N ILE A 157 -5.15 11.92 -6.02
CA ILE A 157 -3.80 11.35 -5.98
C ILE A 157 -2.91 12.01 -4.93
N THR A 158 -1.92 11.25 -4.47
CA THR A 158 -0.79 11.72 -3.68
C THR A 158 0.52 11.21 -4.28
N ARG A 159 1.62 11.88 -3.98
CA ARG A 159 2.98 11.39 -4.24
C ARG A 159 3.57 10.68 -3.02
N GLY A 160 2.80 10.56 -1.94
CA GLY A 160 3.29 10.03 -0.68
C GLY A 160 4.51 10.80 -0.18
N LEU A 161 5.49 10.08 0.31
CA LEU A 161 6.77 10.62 0.78
C LEU A 161 7.86 10.61 -0.30
N PHE A 162 7.54 10.22 -1.54
CA PHE A 162 8.50 10.04 -2.63
C PHE A 162 9.39 11.27 -2.89
N TYR A 163 8.87 12.48 -2.69
CA TYR A 163 9.64 13.72 -2.84
C TYR A 163 9.99 14.41 -1.53
N ARG A 164 9.30 14.12 -0.42
CA ARG A 164 9.47 14.86 0.85
C ARG A 164 10.24 14.08 1.89
N GLY A 165 10.08 12.76 1.92
CA GLY A 165 10.61 11.91 3.00
C GLY A 165 9.87 12.09 4.32
N VAL A 166 10.34 11.37 5.34
CA VAL A 166 10.00 11.61 6.76
C VAL A 166 11.04 12.59 7.28
N GLU A 167 10.61 13.71 7.82
CA GLU A 167 11.45 14.70 8.50
C GLU A 167 11.70 14.26 9.95
#